data_7cf1f70e61268fb0bedd179a76646f9f
#
_entry.id   7cf1f70e61268fb0bedd179a76646f9f
#
_cell.length_a   1.000
_cell.length_b   1.000
_cell.length_c   1.000
_cell.angle_alpha   90.00
_cell.angle_beta   90.00
_cell.angle_gamma   90.00
#
_symmetry.space_group_name_H-M   'P 1'
#
loop_
_entity.id
_entity.type
_entity.pdbx_description
1 polymer ?
#
loop_
_entity_poly.entity_id
_entity_poly.type
_entity_poly.pdbx_seq_one_letter_code
_entity_poly.pdbx_strand_id
1 'polypeptide(L)'
;MITEHALLPVIPGQEDDFELAFSEARPIIASIAGFRKLSLSRSIESPSTYLLLVEWDRLEDHTVGFRQSDQYGNWRAILHHFYDPFPVVEHYENIL
;
A
#
# COMPACT_ATOMS: atom_id res chain seq x y z
N MET A 1 -2.68 8.84 -15.48
CA MET A 1 -1.98 8.18 -14.37
C MET A 1 -2.59 8.60 -13.05
N ILE A 2 -2.73 7.67 -12.15
CA ILE A 2 -3.37 7.87 -10.84
C ILE A 2 -2.38 7.52 -9.74
N THR A 3 -2.38 8.30 -8.67
CA THR A 3 -1.61 7.99 -7.46
C THR A 3 -2.55 7.54 -6.36
N GLU A 4 -2.33 6.32 -5.87
CA GLU A 4 -2.96 5.81 -4.65
C GLU A 4 -2.16 6.32 -3.45
N HIS A 5 -2.85 6.79 -2.43
CA HIS A 5 -2.27 7.36 -1.21
C HIS A 5 -2.89 6.70 0.01
N ALA A 6 -2.06 6.25 0.93
CA ALA A 6 -2.53 5.76 2.23
C ALA A 6 -1.52 6.11 3.33
N LEU A 7 -2.03 6.60 4.45
CA LEU A 7 -1.26 6.64 5.68
C LEU A 7 -1.53 5.36 6.45
N LEU A 8 -0.48 4.61 6.76
CA LEU A 8 -0.57 3.30 7.37
C LEU A 8 -0.20 3.40 8.85
N PRO A 9 -1.18 3.39 9.76
CA PRO A 9 -0.90 3.43 11.20
C PRO A 9 -0.54 2.04 11.71
N VAL A 10 0.73 1.73 11.73
CA VAL A 10 1.24 0.44 12.21
C VAL A 10 1.20 0.41 13.73
N ILE A 11 0.82 -0.72 14.30
CA ILE A 11 0.78 -0.93 15.75
C ILE A 11 2.18 -0.70 16.32
N PRO A 12 2.32 0.22 17.32
CA PRO A 12 3.64 0.51 17.90
C PRO A 12 4.34 -0.75 18.44
N GLY A 13 5.63 -0.87 18.11
CA GLY A 13 6.43 -2.04 18.45
C GLY A 13 6.50 -3.07 17.32
N GLN A 14 5.68 -2.95 16.28
CA GLN A 14 5.65 -3.89 15.16
C GLN A 14 6.28 -3.33 13.88
N GLU A 15 6.99 -2.21 13.97
CA GLU A 15 7.54 -1.54 12.79
C GLU A 15 8.52 -2.42 12.01
N ASP A 16 9.44 -3.08 12.70
CA ASP A 16 10.44 -3.92 12.03
C ASP A 16 9.79 -5.12 11.33
N ASP A 17 8.83 -5.77 12.00
CA ASP A 17 8.09 -6.88 11.40
C ASP A 17 7.27 -6.43 10.21
N PHE A 18 6.66 -5.24 10.29
CA PHE A 18 5.90 -4.66 9.20
C PHE A 18 6.80 -4.37 7.99
N GLU A 19 7.96 -3.77 8.19
CA GLU A 19 8.88 -3.45 7.10
C GLU A 19 9.35 -4.71 6.39
N LEU A 20 9.64 -5.77 7.12
CA LEU A 20 10.00 -7.06 6.53
C LEU A 20 8.82 -7.66 5.75
N ALA A 21 7.63 -7.68 6.36
CA ALA A 21 6.42 -8.19 5.70
C ALA A 21 6.10 -7.40 4.43
N PHE A 22 6.27 -6.07 4.45
CA PHE A 22 6.00 -5.24 3.28
C PHE A 22 6.97 -5.55 2.14
N SER A 23 8.24 -5.78 2.44
CA SER A 23 9.20 -6.14 1.41
C SER A 23 8.87 -7.49 0.78
N GLU A 24 8.29 -8.42 1.53
CA GLU A 24 7.79 -9.70 1.00
C GLU A 24 6.51 -9.54 0.18
N ALA A 25 5.64 -8.61 0.56
CA ALA A 25 4.37 -8.37 -0.12
C ALA A 25 4.52 -7.56 -1.42
N ARG A 26 5.58 -6.75 -1.53
CA ARG A 26 5.77 -5.85 -2.66
C ARG A 26 5.67 -6.53 -4.04
N PRO A 27 6.28 -7.69 -4.29
CA PRO A 27 6.15 -8.38 -5.59
C PRO A 27 4.72 -8.73 -5.96
N ILE A 28 3.83 -8.88 -4.97
CA ILE A 28 2.42 -9.21 -5.22
C ILE A 28 1.73 -8.06 -5.95
N ILE A 29 1.79 -6.85 -5.40
CA ILE A 29 1.16 -5.69 -6.04
C ILE A 29 1.87 -5.33 -7.34
N ALA A 30 3.19 -5.50 -7.40
CA ALA A 30 3.97 -5.20 -8.60
C ALA A 30 3.65 -6.12 -9.78
N SER A 31 3.02 -7.27 -9.55
CA SER A 31 2.62 -8.20 -10.61
C SER A 31 1.30 -7.80 -11.28
N ILE A 32 0.57 -6.83 -10.75
CA ILE A 32 -0.76 -6.48 -11.24
C ILE A 32 -0.64 -5.58 -12.47
N ALA A 33 -1.45 -5.88 -13.51
CA ALA A 33 -1.48 -5.07 -14.72
C ALA A 33 -1.86 -3.62 -14.39
N GLY A 34 -1.12 -2.68 -14.96
CA GLY A 34 -1.30 -1.24 -14.71
C GLY A 34 -0.51 -0.70 -13.53
N PHE A 35 0.11 -1.56 -12.72
CA PHE A 35 1.04 -1.10 -11.68
C PHE A 35 2.27 -0.47 -12.32
N ARG A 36 2.70 0.70 -11.81
CA ARG A 36 3.86 1.40 -12.32
C ARG A 36 4.97 1.54 -11.28
N LYS A 37 4.64 2.00 -10.08
CA LYS A 37 5.64 2.38 -9.09
C LYS A 37 5.04 2.36 -7.70
N LEU A 38 5.86 2.04 -6.71
CA LEU A 38 5.47 2.06 -5.30
C LEU A 38 6.59 2.69 -4.48
N SER A 39 6.23 3.53 -3.53
CA SER A 39 7.13 3.97 -2.48
C SER A 39 6.48 3.81 -1.12
N LEU A 40 7.27 3.40 -0.14
CA LEU A 40 6.87 3.32 1.25
C LEU A 40 7.87 4.14 2.06
N SER A 41 7.39 5.12 2.82
CA SER A 41 8.21 6.00 3.64
C SER A 41 7.74 5.95 5.08
N ARG A 42 8.67 5.98 6.02
CA ARG A 42 8.35 6.05 7.44
C ARG A 42 8.37 7.50 7.90
N SER A 43 7.36 7.91 8.65
CA SER A 43 7.30 9.26 9.21
C SER A 43 8.44 9.46 10.22
N ILE A 44 9.11 10.62 10.12
CA ILE A 44 10.14 11.00 11.09
C ILE A 44 9.48 11.43 12.40
N GLU A 45 8.42 12.24 12.32
CA GLU A 45 7.72 12.76 13.50
C GLU A 45 6.84 11.71 14.18
N SER A 46 6.27 10.78 13.40
CA SER A 46 5.38 9.73 13.91
C SER A 46 5.91 8.36 13.49
N PRO A 47 6.88 7.79 14.21
CA PRO A 47 7.67 6.65 13.72
C PRO A 47 6.89 5.34 13.47
N SER A 48 5.64 5.24 13.92
CA SER A 48 4.77 4.09 13.65
C SER A 48 3.84 4.32 12.46
N THR A 49 3.89 5.51 11.83
CA THR A 49 3.07 5.85 10.67
C THR A 49 3.91 5.81 9.40
N TYR A 50 3.39 5.15 8.38
CA TYR A 50 4.05 5.02 7.08
C TYR A 50 3.20 5.66 6.00
N LEU A 51 3.86 6.24 4.99
CA LEU A 51 3.23 6.80 3.81
C LEU A 51 3.41 5.82 2.65
N LEU A 52 2.30 5.32 2.14
CA LEU A 52 2.28 4.48 0.94
C LEU A 52 1.80 5.30 -0.25
N LEU A 53 2.60 5.33 -1.31
CA LEU A 53 2.22 5.91 -2.59
C LEU A 53 2.39 4.85 -3.67
N VAL A 54 1.35 4.63 -4.46
CA VAL A 54 1.39 3.70 -5.59
C VAL A 54 0.90 4.40 -6.84
N GLU A 55 1.66 4.31 -7.92
CA GLU A 55 1.25 4.86 -9.21
C GLU A 55 0.66 3.74 -10.08
N TRP A 56 -0.52 4.01 -10.62
CA TRP A 56 -1.28 3.12 -11.50
C TRP A 56 -1.55 3.79 -12.84
N ASP A 57 -1.64 3.01 -13.92
CA ASP A 57 -2.05 3.55 -15.22
C ASP A 57 -3.45 4.14 -15.15
N ARG A 58 -4.38 3.42 -14.51
CA ARG A 58 -5.79 3.81 -14.37
C ARG A 58 -6.29 3.48 -12.97
N LEU A 59 -7.32 4.21 -12.54
CA LEU A 59 -7.97 3.97 -11.26
C LEU A 59 -8.47 2.50 -11.13
N GLU A 60 -9.05 1.97 -12.19
CA GLU A 60 -9.64 0.62 -12.20
C GLU A 60 -8.59 -0.47 -12.04
N ASP A 61 -7.34 -0.22 -12.40
CA ASP A 61 -6.25 -1.18 -12.19
C ASP A 61 -6.06 -1.47 -10.70
N HIS A 62 -6.28 -0.48 -9.84
CA HIS A 62 -6.27 -0.68 -8.40
C HIS A 62 -7.62 -1.15 -7.87
N THR A 63 -8.70 -0.40 -8.12
CA THR A 63 -9.99 -0.63 -7.47
C THR A 63 -10.69 -1.91 -7.94
N VAL A 64 -10.41 -2.34 -9.15
CA VAL A 64 -10.97 -3.57 -9.74
C VAL A 64 -9.88 -4.60 -9.96
N GLY A 65 -8.86 -4.28 -10.75
CA GLY A 65 -7.82 -5.24 -11.13
C GLY A 65 -7.12 -5.85 -9.93
N PHE A 66 -6.65 -5.03 -9.00
CA PHE A 66 -5.95 -5.53 -7.81
C PHE A 66 -6.93 -6.01 -6.75
N ARG A 67 -7.88 -5.17 -6.33
CA ARG A 67 -8.77 -5.48 -5.19
C ARG A 67 -9.66 -6.69 -5.43
N GLN A 68 -9.94 -7.04 -6.69
CA GLN A 68 -10.76 -8.21 -7.04
C GLN A 68 -9.92 -9.40 -7.48
N SER A 69 -8.59 -9.32 -7.38
CA SER A 69 -7.68 -10.41 -7.73
C SER A 69 -7.44 -11.35 -6.54
N ASP A 70 -7.04 -12.60 -6.86
CA ASP A 70 -6.60 -13.53 -5.83
C ASP A 70 -5.36 -13.03 -5.11
N GLN A 71 -4.49 -12.31 -5.80
CA GLN A 71 -3.28 -11.72 -5.23
C GLN A 71 -3.58 -10.75 -4.09
N TYR A 72 -4.72 -10.03 -4.17
CA TYR A 72 -5.12 -9.12 -3.10
C TYR A 72 -5.35 -9.86 -1.77
N GLY A 73 -5.89 -11.07 -1.82
CA GLY A 73 -6.06 -11.91 -0.62
C GLY A 73 -4.73 -12.20 0.07
N ASN A 74 -3.69 -12.50 -0.70
CA ASN A 74 -2.34 -12.72 -0.17
C ASN A 74 -1.76 -11.43 0.41
N TRP A 75 -1.93 -10.30 -0.28
CA TRP A 75 -1.52 -8.98 0.19
C TRP A 75 -2.16 -8.64 1.56
N ARG A 76 -3.46 -8.85 1.69
CA ARG A 76 -4.19 -8.63 2.94
C ARG A 76 -3.67 -9.51 4.07
N ALA A 77 -3.46 -10.80 3.79
CA ALA A 77 -3.01 -11.75 4.80
C ALA A 77 -1.65 -11.37 5.37
N ILE A 78 -0.77 -10.80 4.55
CA ILE A 78 0.57 -10.41 4.97
C ILE A 78 0.56 -9.08 5.74
N LEU A 79 -0.32 -8.12 5.38
CA LEU A 79 -0.17 -6.72 5.82
C LEU A 79 -1.28 -6.19 6.73
N HIS A 80 -2.54 -6.61 6.56
CA HIS A 80 -3.65 -5.86 7.18
C HIS A 80 -3.70 -5.98 8.69
N HIS A 81 -3.13 -7.03 9.28
CA HIS A 81 -3.11 -7.21 10.73
C HIS A 81 -2.14 -6.24 11.44
N PHE A 82 -1.28 -5.55 10.71
CA PHE A 82 -0.37 -4.57 11.29
C PHE A 82 -1.03 -3.22 11.57
N TYR A 83 -2.22 -2.95 11.01
CA TYR A 83 -2.82 -1.61 11.05
C TYR A 83 -3.81 -1.45 12.20
N ASP A 84 -3.74 -0.31 12.89
CA ASP A 84 -4.71 0.10 13.90
C ASP A 84 -4.67 1.63 14.05
N PRO A 85 -5.72 2.36 13.64
CA PRO A 85 -6.94 1.89 12.94
C PRO A 85 -6.65 1.46 11.50
N PHE A 86 -7.66 0.88 10.84
CA PHE A 86 -7.51 0.50 9.43
C PHE A 86 -7.32 1.76 8.58
N PRO A 87 -6.35 1.79 7.66
CA PRO A 87 -6.04 2.99 6.88
C PRO A 87 -7.13 3.34 5.88
N VAL A 88 -7.25 4.64 5.61
CA VAL A 88 -8.09 5.17 4.54
C VAL A 88 -7.22 5.34 3.30
N VAL A 89 -7.71 4.83 2.17
CA VAL A 89 -7.03 4.94 0.87
C VAL A 89 -7.73 5.99 0.04
N GLU A 90 -6.96 6.92 -0.51
CA GLU A 90 -7.45 7.95 -1.42
C GLU A 90 -6.68 7.90 -2.72
N HIS A 91 -7.30 8.40 -3.78
CA HIS A 91 -6.68 8.44 -5.10
C HIS A 91 -6.58 9.87 -5.59
N TYR A 92 -5.47 10.17 -6.25
CA TYR A 92 -5.16 11.49 -6.76
C TYR A 92 -4.86 11.42 -8.25
N GLU A 93 -5.42 12.36 -8.99
CA GLU A 93 -5.13 12.53 -10.41
C GLU A 93 -3.97 13.51 -10.56
N ASN A 94 -2.97 13.12 -11.36
CA ASN A 94 -1.83 13.99 -11.59
C ASN A 94 -2.22 15.13 -12.53
N ILE A 95 -2.00 16.38 -12.13
CA ILE A 95 -2.36 17.57 -12.90
C ILE A 95 -1.15 18.43 -13.30
N LEU A 96 0.03 18.16 -12.79
CA LEU A 96 1.26 18.92 -13.13
C LEU A 96 2.44 18.00 -13.43
#